data_77ba0909407eb28b353463785c1183f7
#
_entry.id   77ba0909407eb28b353463785c1183f7
#
_cell.length_a   1.000
_cell.length_b   1.000
_cell.length_c   1.000
_cell.angle_alpha   90.00
_cell.angle_beta   90.00
_cell.angle_gamma   90.00
#
_symmetry.space_group_name_H-M   'P 1'
#
loop_
_entity.id
_entity.type
_entity.pdbx_description
1 polymer ?
#
loop_
_entity_poly.entity_id
_entity_poly.type
_entity_poly.pdbx_seq_one_letter_code
_entity_poly.pdbx_strand_id
1 'polypeptide(L)'
;MESLLEFRKRKDEFLKTGTESPIPVEERTSFAGLKYFPDDPKLRFLVPLARVPEEELEFETSSGEKKIFKRIGKLGFSVEGQPVQITLYQAASGSFFLPFRDATSGKETYGAGRYLEVEEKDGKFELDFNYAYNPYCAYSSGYSCPLPPVENWLKVPIAAGEKNYLDKRDATERERGQSND
;
A
#
# COMPACT_ATOMS: atom_id res chain seq x y z
N MET A 1 -9.62 -9.31 -18.56
CA MET A 1 -9.29 -8.67 -17.26
C MET A 1 -8.41 -9.65 -16.50
N GLU A 2 -7.25 -9.18 -16.01
CA GLU A 2 -6.30 -10.00 -15.26
C GLU A 2 -6.93 -10.43 -13.91
N SER A 3 -6.87 -11.72 -13.59
CA SER A 3 -7.34 -12.21 -12.30
C SER A 3 -6.37 -11.83 -11.17
N LEU A 4 -6.86 -11.82 -9.92
CA LEU A 4 -6.02 -11.56 -8.74
C LEU A 4 -4.82 -12.53 -8.66
N LEU A 5 -5.03 -13.79 -9.00
CA LEU A 5 -3.98 -14.80 -9.00
C LEU A 5 -2.90 -14.51 -10.05
N GLU A 6 -3.30 -14.13 -11.25
CA GLU A 6 -2.37 -13.75 -12.32
C GLU A 6 -1.59 -12.49 -11.97
N PHE A 7 -2.27 -11.48 -11.42
CA PHE A 7 -1.64 -10.26 -10.91
C PHE A 7 -0.55 -10.59 -9.87
N ARG A 8 -0.85 -11.42 -8.88
CA ARG A 8 0.10 -11.82 -7.83
C ARG A 8 1.29 -12.58 -8.40
N LYS A 9 1.07 -13.51 -9.32
CA LYS A 9 2.16 -14.25 -9.99
C LYS A 9 3.06 -13.33 -10.81
N ARG A 10 2.48 -12.43 -11.59
CA ARG A 10 3.24 -11.45 -12.39
C ARG A 10 4.06 -10.53 -11.51
N LYS A 11 3.50 -10.09 -10.38
CA LYS A 11 4.21 -9.26 -9.42
C LYS A 11 5.39 -10.00 -8.77
N ASP A 12 5.19 -11.23 -8.36
CA ASP A 12 6.26 -12.06 -7.78
C ASP A 12 7.38 -12.30 -8.79
N GLU A 13 7.05 -12.55 -10.05
CA GLU A 13 8.03 -12.68 -11.12
C GLU A 13 8.82 -11.38 -11.34
N PHE A 14 8.13 -10.24 -11.41
CA PHE A 14 8.77 -8.93 -11.51
C PHE A 14 9.72 -8.67 -10.34
N LEU A 15 9.29 -8.96 -9.11
CA LEU A 15 10.12 -8.76 -7.92
C LEU A 15 11.37 -9.64 -7.93
N LYS A 16 11.27 -10.86 -8.46
CA LYS A 16 12.38 -11.80 -8.56
C LYS A 16 13.37 -11.47 -9.68
N THR A 17 12.88 -11.08 -10.85
CA THR A 17 13.68 -11.01 -12.08
C THR A 17 13.74 -9.63 -12.72
N GLY A 18 12.86 -8.70 -12.34
CA GLY A 18 12.78 -7.38 -12.95
C GLY A 18 14.01 -6.51 -12.68
N THR A 19 14.45 -5.76 -13.68
CA THR A 19 15.58 -4.80 -13.54
C THR A 19 15.26 -3.70 -12.54
N GLU A 20 14.00 -3.27 -12.47
CA GLU A 20 13.51 -2.22 -11.58
C GLU A 20 12.94 -2.76 -10.25
N SER A 21 13.20 -4.03 -9.93
CA SER A 21 12.73 -4.63 -8.69
C SER A 21 13.36 -3.96 -7.46
N PRO A 22 12.57 -3.62 -6.43
CA PRO A 22 13.10 -3.07 -5.19
C PRO A 22 13.82 -4.10 -4.31
N ILE A 23 13.70 -5.40 -4.62
CA ILE A 23 14.40 -6.44 -3.88
C ILE A 23 15.89 -6.43 -4.27
N PRO A 24 16.80 -6.32 -3.30
CA PRO A 24 18.24 -6.40 -3.56
C PRO A 24 18.62 -7.68 -4.33
N VAL A 25 19.54 -7.55 -5.29
CA VAL A 25 19.91 -8.66 -6.21
C VAL A 25 20.34 -9.91 -5.45
N GLU A 26 21.09 -9.74 -4.36
CA GLU A 26 21.56 -10.82 -3.49
C GLU A 26 20.44 -11.58 -2.77
N GLU A 27 19.27 -10.96 -2.60
CA GLU A 27 18.12 -11.56 -1.93
C GLU A 27 17.16 -12.28 -2.91
N ARG A 28 17.25 -11.98 -4.21
CA ARG A 28 16.31 -12.50 -5.22
C ARG A 28 16.39 -14.02 -5.38
N THR A 29 17.55 -14.62 -5.17
CA THR A 29 17.72 -16.07 -5.27
C THR A 29 16.88 -16.81 -4.23
N SER A 30 16.75 -16.26 -3.03
CA SER A 30 15.97 -16.84 -1.94
C SER A 30 14.50 -16.35 -1.92
N PHE A 31 14.13 -15.42 -2.80
CA PHE A 31 12.78 -14.90 -2.87
C PHE A 31 11.80 -15.96 -3.38
N ALA A 32 10.84 -16.33 -2.55
CA ALA A 32 9.84 -17.37 -2.81
C ALA A 32 8.43 -16.83 -3.08
N GLY A 33 8.29 -15.53 -3.30
CA GLY A 33 7.01 -14.86 -3.48
C GLY A 33 6.61 -14.02 -2.25
N LEU A 34 5.71 -13.06 -2.48
CA LEU A 34 5.14 -12.26 -1.41
C LEU A 34 4.12 -13.06 -0.60
N LYS A 35 3.90 -12.64 0.63
CA LYS A 35 2.81 -13.14 1.47
C LYS A 35 1.58 -12.26 1.30
N TYR A 36 0.43 -12.88 1.12
CA TYR A 36 -0.85 -12.21 0.94
C TYR A 36 -1.89 -12.75 1.91
N PHE A 37 -2.88 -11.91 2.24
CA PHE A 37 -4.13 -12.41 2.79
C PHE A 37 -4.90 -13.22 1.73
N PRO A 38 -5.75 -14.15 2.15
CA PRO A 38 -6.72 -14.78 1.23
C PRO A 38 -7.58 -13.73 0.53
N ASP A 39 -8.05 -14.04 -0.67
CA ASP A 39 -9.01 -13.20 -1.39
C ASP A 39 -10.30 -13.05 -0.57
N ASP A 40 -10.68 -11.80 -0.25
CA ASP A 40 -11.88 -11.49 0.48
C ASP A 40 -12.79 -10.55 -0.34
N PRO A 41 -13.89 -11.05 -0.91
CA PRO A 41 -14.83 -10.23 -1.69
C PRO A 41 -15.54 -9.15 -0.84
N LYS A 42 -15.55 -9.26 0.49
CA LYS A 42 -16.14 -8.25 1.39
C LYS A 42 -15.29 -6.98 1.48
N LEU A 43 -14.05 -7.02 0.99
CA LEU A 43 -13.14 -5.89 0.93
C LEU A 43 -12.99 -5.32 -0.49
N ARG A 44 -14.04 -5.47 -1.30
CA ARG A 44 -14.24 -4.84 -2.61
C ARG A 44 -15.42 -3.90 -2.55
N PHE A 45 -15.23 -2.67 -2.98
CA PHE A 45 -16.25 -1.63 -2.93
C PHE A 45 -16.30 -0.85 -4.23
N LEU A 46 -17.49 -0.39 -4.60
CA LEU A 46 -17.69 0.58 -5.66
C LEU A 46 -18.46 1.74 -5.07
N VAL A 47 -17.80 2.87 -4.83
CA VAL A 47 -18.32 3.96 -4.02
C VAL A 47 -18.21 5.31 -4.73
N PRO A 48 -19.18 6.22 -4.52
CA PRO A 48 -19.10 7.57 -5.06
C PRO A 48 -18.06 8.39 -4.29
N LEU A 49 -17.46 9.38 -4.98
CA LEU A 49 -16.60 10.37 -4.36
C LEU A 49 -17.43 11.51 -3.76
N ALA A 50 -17.30 11.71 -2.46
CA ALA A 50 -17.76 12.93 -1.81
C ALA A 50 -16.69 14.01 -2.01
N ARG A 51 -16.88 14.88 -2.99
CA ARG A 51 -15.91 15.94 -3.31
C ARG A 51 -15.77 16.91 -2.15
N VAL A 52 -14.54 17.35 -1.93
CA VAL A 52 -14.17 18.43 -1.01
C VAL A 52 -13.48 19.52 -1.81
N PRO A 53 -13.36 20.76 -1.29
CA PRO A 53 -12.50 21.75 -1.92
C PRO A 53 -11.10 21.20 -2.16
N GLU A 54 -10.59 21.35 -3.38
CA GLU A 54 -9.26 20.87 -3.73
C GLU A 54 -8.21 21.65 -2.94
N GLU A 55 -7.29 20.93 -2.34
CA GLU A 55 -6.22 21.49 -1.52
C GLU A 55 -4.93 20.73 -1.77
N GLU A 56 -3.84 21.47 -2.02
CA GLU A 56 -2.52 20.88 -2.10
C GLU A 56 -1.95 20.66 -0.71
N LEU A 57 -1.41 19.47 -0.46
CA LEU A 57 -0.85 19.05 0.81
C LEU A 57 0.56 18.53 0.62
N GLU A 58 1.44 18.87 1.56
CA GLU A 58 2.76 18.26 1.66
C GLU A 58 2.68 16.94 2.42
N PHE A 59 3.14 15.87 1.81
CA PHE A 59 3.29 14.57 2.43
C PHE A 59 4.73 14.36 2.88
N GLU A 60 4.90 13.94 4.12
CA GLU A 60 6.17 13.38 4.56
C GLU A 60 6.46 12.08 3.81
N THR A 61 7.73 11.81 3.56
CA THR A 61 8.18 10.57 2.95
C THR A 61 9.12 9.82 3.88
N SER A 62 9.39 8.55 3.57
CA SER A 62 10.31 7.71 4.33
C SER A 62 11.75 8.23 4.37
N SER A 63 12.15 9.06 3.41
CA SER A 63 13.50 9.70 3.35
C SER A 63 13.55 11.08 4.01
N GLY A 64 12.41 11.61 4.48
CA GLY A 64 12.30 12.99 4.99
C GLY A 64 12.07 14.04 3.91
N GLU A 65 12.11 13.69 2.63
CA GLU A 65 11.68 14.57 1.55
C GLU A 65 10.18 14.82 1.64
N LYS A 66 9.73 15.93 1.04
CA LYS A 66 8.31 16.24 0.95
C LYS A 66 7.82 16.10 -0.48
N LYS A 67 6.63 15.55 -0.65
CA LYS A 67 5.92 15.45 -1.93
C LYS A 67 4.56 16.11 -1.84
N ILE A 68 4.15 16.76 -2.92
CA ILE A 68 2.87 17.47 -2.97
C ILE A 68 1.84 16.58 -3.66
N PHE A 69 0.69 16.43 -3.00
CA PHE A 69 -0.51 15.79 -3.53
C PHE A 69 -1.72 16.70 -3.35
N LYS A 70 -2.71 16.55 -4.21
CA LYS A 70 -3.97 17.26 -4.12
C LYS A 70 -5.02 16.36 -3.46
N ARG A 71 -5.67 16.85 -2.40
CA ARG A 71 -6.85 16.22 -1.82
C ARG A 71 -8.03 16.48 -2.74
N ILE A 72 -8.76 15.46 -3.16
CA ILE A 72 -9.89 15.61 -4.10
C ILE A 72 -11.23 15.18 -3.53
N GLY A 73 -11.27 14.36 -2.51
CA GLY A 73 -12.54 13.95 -1.90
C GLY A 73 -12.39 12.79 -0.95
N LYS A 74 -13.52 12.32 -0.45
CA LYS A 74 -13.61 11.19 0.48
C LYS A 74 -14.44 10.06 -0.11
N LEU A 75 -14.01 8.85 0.16
CA LEU A 75 -14.66 7.61 -0.23
C LEU A 75 -15.15 6.91 1.04
N GLY A 76 -16.46 6.63 1.12
CA GLY A 76 -17.08 6.00 2.27
C GLY A 76 -17.45 4.55 1.99
N PHE A 77 -17.15 3.66 2.93
CA PHE A 77 -17.49 2.24 2.88
C PHE A 77 -17.66 1.70 4.30
N SER A 78 -17.96 0.41 4.45
CA SER A 78 -18.08 -0.22 5.77
C SER A 78 -17.26 -1.49 5.82
N VAL A 79 -16.58 -1.70 6.95
CA VAL A 79 -15.81 -2.91 7.24
C VAL A 79 -16.35 -3.52 8.53
N GLU A 80 -16.82 -4.77 8.45
CA GLU A 80 -17.42 -5.48 9.60
C GLU A 80 -18.53 -4.65 10.30
N GLY A 81 -19.34 -3.96 9.51
CA GLY A 81 -20.43 -3.10 9.99
C GLY A 81 -19.99 -1.73 10.52
N GLN A 82 -18.72 -1.41 10.53
CA GLN A 82 -18.18 -0.11 10.95
C GLN A 82 -18.02 0.82 9.73
N PRO A 83 -18.62 2.03 9.75
CA PRO A 83 -18.42 3.00 8.69
C PRO A 83 -16.98 3.52 8.69
N VAL A 84 -16.40 3.63 7.49
CA VAL A 84 -15.04 4.09 7.24
C VAL A 84 -15.06 5.17 6.17
N GLN A 85 -14.26 6.20 6.35
CA GLN A 85 -13.96 7.17 5.30
C GLN A 85 -12.46 7.18 5.04
N ILE A 86 -12.09 7.24 3.75
CA ILE A 86 -10.71 7.38 3.31
C ILE A 86 -10.61 8.54 2.33
N THR A 87 -9.58 9.33 2.43
CA THR A 87 -9.36 10.48 1.55
C THR A 87 -8.57 10.06 0.32
N LEU A 88 -9.09 10.43 -0.85
CA LEU A 88 -8.44 10.22 -2.14
C LEU A 88 -7.61 11.43 -2.52
N TYR A 89 -6.39 11.18 -2.95
CA TYR A 89 -5.44 12.18 -3.41
C TYR A 89 -5.13 12.01 -4.90
N GLN A 90 -4.56 13.05 -5.47
CA GLN A 90 -4.09 13.06 -6.85
C GLN A 90 -2.66 13.59 -6.89
N ALA A 91 -1.79 12.88 -7.59
CA ALA A 91 -0.43 13.32 -7.85
C ALA A 91 -0.40 14.40 -8.96
N ALA A 92 0.71 15.11 -9.09
CA ALA A 92 0.91 16.10 -10.16
C ALA A 92 0.77 15.50 -11.57
N SER A 93 1.05 14.21 -11.74
CA SER A 93 0.82 13.46 -12.97
C SER A 93 -0.65 13.28 -13.34
N GLY A 94 -1.57 13.56 -12.42
CA GLY A 94 -3.00 13.27 -12.56
C GLY A 94 -3.42 11.89 -12.06
N SER A 95 -2.49 11.03 -11.70
CA SER A 95 -2.79 9.71 -11.16
C SER A 95 -3.41 9.80 -9.77
N PHE A 96 -4.41 8.97 -9.49
CA PHE A 96 -4.98 8.86 -8.16
C PHE A 96 -4.00 8.17 -7.21
N PHE A 97 -4.05 8.59 -5.95
CA PHE A 97 -3.19 8.06 -4.89
C PHE A 97 -4.01 7.81 -3.63
N LEU A 98 -4.00 6.57 -3.15
CA LEU A 98 -4.75 6.15 -1.97
C LEU A 98 -3.83 5.44 -0.97
N PRO A 99 -3.04 6.21 -0.19
CA PRO A 99 -2.24 5.65 0.89
C PRO A 99 -3.08 5.45 2.14
N PHE A 100 -2.85 4.39 2.89
CA PHE A 100 -3.55 4.14 4.14
C PHE A 100 -2.74 3.32 5.14
N ARG A 101 -3.08 3.50 6.41
CA ARG A 101 -2.76 2.56 7.49
C ARG A 101 -4.08 1.99 8.01
N ASP A 102 -4.02 0.83 8.62
CA ASP A 102 -5.18 0.17 9.19
C ASP A 102 -4.80 -0.59 10.48
N ALA A 103 -5.75 -1.28 11.10
CA ALA A 103 -5.50 -1.98 12.35
C ALA A 103 -4.49 -3.14 12.22
N THR A 104 -4.17 -3.61 11.00
CA THR A 104 -3.15 -4.63 10.75
C THR A 104 -1.73 -4.04 10.63
N SER A 105 -1.61 -2.72 10.44
CA SER A 105 -0.32 -2.04 10.27
C SER A 105 0.60 -2.21 11.49
N GLY A 106 1.85 -2.63 11.23
CA GLY A 106 2.82 -2.92 12.27
C GLY A 106 2.63 -4.28 12.97
N LYS A 107 1.66 -5.06 12.53
CA LYS A 107 1.38 -6.43 12.99
C LYS A 107 1.55 -7.40 11.82
N GLU A 108 0.49 -7.62 11.04
CA GLU A 108 0.48 -8.50 9.88
C GLU A 108 0.91 -7.80 8.59
N THR A 109 0.82 -6.47 8.55
CA THR A 109 1.19 -5.65 7.39
C THR A 109 2.25 -4.62 7.75
N TYR A 110 2.84 -4.04 6.71
CA TYR A 110 3.92 -3.05 6.85
C TYR A 110 3.50 -1.86 7.71
N GLY A 111 4.31 -1.53 8.71
CA GLY A 111 3.96 -0.54 9.73
C GLY A 111 3.79 0.88 9.21
N ALA A 112 4.49 1.28 8.15
CA ALA A 112 4.34 2.59 7.54
C ALA A 112 3.10 2.70 6.63
N GLY A 113 2.36 1.61 6.44
CA GLY A 113 1.15 1.58 5.63
C GLY A 113 1.32 0.98 4.25
N ARG A 114 0.23 0.98 3.51
CA ARG A 114 0.13 0.41 2.17
C ARG A 114 -0.56 1.37 1.22
N TYR A 115 -0.52 1.05 -0.07
CA TYR A 115 -1.15 1.81 -1.14
C TYR A 115 -2.19 0.98 -1.87
N LEU A 116 -3.15 1.66 -2.47
CA LEU A 116 -4.13 1.06 -3.36
C LEU A 116 -4.26 1.90 -4.64
N GLU A 117 -4.16 1.23 -5.79
CA GLU A 117 -4.53 1.83 -7.07
C GLU A 117 -6.06 1.86 -7.17
N VAL A 118 -6.61 2.99 -7.59
CA VAL A 118 -8.04 3.16 -7.75
C VAL A 118 -8.37 3.68 -9.14
N GLU A 119 -9.48 3.22 -9.68
CA GLU A 119 -9.99 3.62 -10.98
C GLU A 119 -11.40 4.21 -10.83
N GLU A 120 -11.67 5.24 -11.60
CA GLU A 120 -13.00 5.79 -11.73
C GLU A 120 -13.78 5.01 -12.79
N LYS A 121 -14.99 4.57 -12.42
CA LYS A 121 -15.92 3.88 -13.29
C LYS A 121 -17.31 4.52 -13.16
N ASP A 122 -17.75 5.19 -14.19
CA ASP A 122 -19.08 5.82 -14.23
C ASP A 122 -19.38 6.73 -13.02
N GLY A 123 -18.41 7.57 -12.63
CA GLY A 123 -18.52 8.50 -11.52
C GLY A 123 -18.35 7.87 -10.13
N LYS A 124 -18.03 6.59 -10.06
CA LYS A 124 -17.70 5.87 -8.82
C LYS A 124 -16.27 5.37 -8.85
N PHE A 125 -15.72 5.12 -7.67
CA PHE A 125 -14.36 4.58 -7.52
C PHE A 125 -14.43 3.13 -7.05
N GLU A 126 -13.67 2.27 -7.72
CA GLU A 126 -13.50 0.88 -7.32
C GLU A 126 -12.34 0.79 -6.32
N LEU A 127 -12.64 0.27 -5.13
CA LEU A 127 -11.68 -0.01 -4.07
C LEU A 127 -11.62 -1.53 -3.87
N ASP A 128 -10.65 -2.20 -4.49
CA ASP A 128 -10.42 -3.63 -4.23
C ASP A 128 -9.15 -3.78 -3.39
N PHE A 129 -9.32 -3.88 -2.08
CA PHE A 129 -8.20 -3.99 -1.14
C PHE A 129 -7.42 -5.30 -1.26
N ASN A 130 -7.92 -6.28 -2.00
CA ASN A 130 -7.15 -7.48 -2.32
C ASN A 130 -5.92 -7.19 -3.18
N TYR A 131 -5.88 -6.02 -3.84
CA TYR A 131 -4.75 -5.50 -4.58
C TYR A 131 -3.89 -4.51 -3.79
N ALA A 132 -4.16 -4.28 -2.50
CA ALA A 132 -3.34 -3.40 -1.67
C ALA A 132 -1.89 -3.90 -1.61
N TYR A 133 -0.93 -2.98 -1.70
CA TYR A 133 0.47 -3.31 -1.83
C TYR A 133 1.38 -2.44 -0.95
N ASN A 134 2.55 -2.97 -0.65
CA ASN A 134 3.57 -2.28 0.13
C ASN A 134 4.31 -1.24 -0.74
N PRO A 135 4.69 -0.08 -0.16
CA PRO A 135 5.65 0.80 -0.81
C PRO A 135 7.02 0.12 -0.93
N TYR A 136 7.84 0.57 -1.87
CA TYR A 136 9.15 -0.03 -2.13
C TYR A 136 10.11 0.01 -0.92
N CYS A 137 9.94 0.98 -0.01
CA CYS A 137 10.73 1.05 1.22
C CYS A 137 10.47 -0.13 2.18
N ALA A 138 9.42 -0.91 1.97
CA ALA A 138 9.17 -2.15 2.70
C ALA A 138 10.15 -3.28 2.30
N TYR A 139 10.70 -3.22 1.08
CA TYR A 139 11.59 -4.25 0.52
C TYR A 139 13.07 -3.90 0.67
N SER A 140 13.41 -2.63 0.56
CA SER A 140 14.80 -2.16 0.73
C SER A 140 14.86 -0.68 1.10
N SER A 141 16.02 -0.24 1.59
CA SER A 141 16.30 1.18 1.83
C SER A 141 16.59 1.93 0.53
N GLY A 142 16.62 3.26 0.59
CA GLY A 142 16.97 4.12 -0.53
C GLY A 142 15.79 4.62 -1.36
N TYR A 143 14.56 4.29 -0.98
CA TYR A 143 13.34 4.81 -1.60
C TYR A 143 12.72 5.94 -0.77
N SER A 144 12.16 6.93 -1.45
CA SER A 144 11.40 8.03 -0.85
C SER A 144 9.91 7.79 -1.07
N CYS A 145 9.27 7.11 -0.13
CA CYS A 145 7.88 6.69 -0.23
C CYS A 145 6.98 7.59 0.61
N PRO A 146 5.90 8.16 0.03
CA PRO A 146 4.95 8.97 0.78
C PRO A 146 4.32 8.20 1.93
N LEU A 147 4.27 8.83 3.11
CA LEU A 147 3.65 8.25 4.30
C LEU A 147 2.16 8.60 4.32
N PRO A 148 1.27 7.65 4.62
CA PRO A 148 -0.16 7.94 4.75
C PRO A 148 -0.42 9.02 5.80
N PRO A 149 -1.17 10.10 5.47
CA PRO A 149 -1.54 11.12 6.45
C PRO A 149 -2.49 10.54 7.50
N VAL A 150 -2.56 11.19 8.66
CA VAL A 150 -3.36 10.73 9.81
C VAL A 150 -4.84 10.52 9.44
N GLU A 151 -5.39 11.32 8.55
CA GLU A 151 -6.79 11.17 8.10
C GLU A 151 -7.05 9.83 7.38
N ASN A 152 -6.00 9.13 6.91
CA ASN A 152 -6.07 7.80 6.31
C ASN A 152 -5.52 6.69 7.21
N TRP A 153 -5.45 6.94 8.50
CA TRP A 153 -5.17 5.91 9.50
C TRP A 153 -6.49 5.29 9.95
N LEU A 154 -6.87 4.20 9.29
CA LEU A 154 -8.12 3.51 9.56
C LEU A 154 -8.03 2.73 10.86
N LYS A 155 -9.12 2.72 11.63
CA LYS A 155 -9.20 1.98 12.91
C LYS A 155 -9.67 0.55 12.74
N VAL A 156 -10.14 0.19 11.55
CA VAL A 156 -10.59 -1.16 11.21
C VAL A 156 -9.48 -1.98 10.57
N PRO A 157 -9.51 -3.31 10.64
CA PRO A 157 -8.56 -4.15 9.93
C PRO A 157 -8.92 -4.25 8.45
N ILE A 158 -7.96 -4.01 7.58
CA ILE A 158 -8.04 -4.31 6.14
C ILE A 158 -7.21 -5.58 5.89
N ALA A 159 -7.79 -6.71 6.22
CA ALA A 159 -7.15 -8.02 6.11
C ALA A 159 -7.21 -8.57 4.67
N ALA A 160 -6.65 -7.80 3.74
CA ALA A 160 -6.56 -8.11 2.32
C ALA A 160 -5.26 -7.56 1.74
N GLY A 161 -4.84 -8.08 0.58
CA GLY A 161 -3.63 -7.64 -0.11
C GLY A 161 -2.33 -8.16 0.52
N GLU A 162 -1.26 -7.41 0.31
CA GLU A 162 0.07 -7.79 0.77
C GLU A 162 0.22 -7.74 2.29
N LYS A 163 0.89 -8.74 2.82
CA LYS A 163 1.39 -8.81 4.20
C LYS A 163 2.82 -8.28 4.30
N ASN A 164 3.38 -8.31 5.50
CA ASN A 164 4.80 -8.00 5.71
C ASN A 164 5.70 -8.83 4.76
N TYR A 165 6.65 -8.15 4.15
CA TYR A 165 7.68 -8.80 3.34
C TYR A 165 8.65 -9.62 4.21
N LEU A 166 9.05 -9.04 5.36
CA LEU A 166 9.92 -9.68 6.35
C LEU A 166 9.14 -9.93 7.63
N ASP A 167 9.30 -11.12 8.20
CA ASP A 167 8.85 -11.37 9.57
C ASP A 167 9.68 -10.54 10.56
N LYS A 168 9.08 -10.18 11.71
CA LYS A 168 9.79 -9.42 12.76
C LYS A 168 11.09 -10.10 13.22
N ARG A 169 11.18 -11.43 13.07
CA ARG A 169 12.38 -12.21 13.36
C ARG A 169 13.51 -11.92 12.36
N ASP A 170 13.18 -11.84 11.08
CA ASP A 170 14.15 -11.59 10.01
C ASP A 170 14.70 -10.15 10.06
N ALA A 171 13.88 -9.17 10.46
CA ALA A 171 14.30 -7.78 10.65
C ALA A 171 15.34 -7.66 11.79
N THR A 172 15.12 -8.38 12.90
CA THR A 172 16.02 -8.36 14.07
C THR A 172 17.38 -9.00 13.76
N GLU A 173 17.42 -10.03 12.91
CA GLU A 173 18.66 -10.68 12.49
C GLU A 173 19.48 -9.81 11.55
N ARG A 174 18.83 -9.02 10.67
CA ARG A 174 19.51 -8.06 9.79
C ARG A 174 20.13 -6.90 10.53
N GLU A 175 19.43 -6.35 11.53
CA GLU A 175 19.96 -5.27 12.38
C GLU A 175 21.21 -5.75 13.17
N ARG A 176 21.23 -7.00 13.60
CA ARG A 176 22.38 -7.61 14.28
C ARG A 176 23.56 -7.91 13.34
N GLY A 177 23.26 -8.26 12.08
CA GLY A 177 24.30 -8.53 11.06
C GLY A 177 25.01 -7.27 10.56
N GLN A 178 24.38 -6.10 10.63
CA GLN A 178 24.99 -4.82 10.21
C GLN A 178 25.83 -4.14 11.31
N SER A 179 25.76 -4.61 12.54
CA SER A 179 26.54 -4.04 13.65
C SER A 179 27.91 -4.68 13.88
N ASN A 180 28.34 -5.62 13.01
CA ASN A 180 29.60 -6.36 13.15
C ASN A 180 30.61 -6.11 12.02
N ASP A 181 30.47 -5.02 11.26
CA ASP A 181 31.50 -4.55 10.31
C ASP A 181 32.04 -3.18 10.73
#